data_4fac923eef35e7bb1356fd2ec9da817b
#
_entry.id   4fac923eef35e7bb1356fd2ec9da817b
#
_cell.length_a   1.000
_cell.length_b   1.000
_cell.length_c   1.000
_cell.angle_alpha   90.00
_cell.angle_beta   90.00
_cell.angle_gamma   90.00
#
_symmetry.space_group_name_H-M   'P 1'
#
loop_
_entity.id
_entity.type
_entity.pdbx_description
1 polymer ?
#
loop_
_entity_poly.entity_id
_entity_poly.type
_entity_poly.pdbx_seq_one_letter_code
_entity_poly.pdbx_strand_id
1 'polypeptide(L)'
;MRTHVFLAACLLALLSSCSTKKEQKEVVVQSLKHELLMGDEYLIGKVSDMVLMNDSIPVVINVASDKMFQVLDHSRKKLIEVGNVGQGPDDFLLSFGLFPRTENTFSVSDVNRRRFSTVRLNPENDSWQVEHHFKYDSVKHIYVKPIVNNRYVATGIYEDCHLMVLDEKGTPLKGFGEWPYQDEQEKKVPGKIRANVYQGKLEVSPSGDKLVFAVMSGDMLYFYRVLPNGELELISKQENAYAHYVHTNGAHYGTAPNHHIDACVTEDYVYTLYSGRNLEEHGMKCFEANLIRVYDWEGNLVKKLQLDFDIKQMAVSKDNRKIYAIADLPDPVLVVFEL
;
A
#
# COMPACT_ATOMS: atom_id res chain seq x y z
N MET A 1 18.42 -47.52 74.38
CA MET A 1 17.39 -46.64 73.76
C MET A 1 18.07 -45.81 72.67
N ARG A 2 17.80 -46.12 71.42
CA ARG A 2 18.42 -45.49 70.24
C ARG A 2 17.39 -44.59 69.59
N THR A 3 17.64 -43.31 69.53
CA THR A 3 16.84 -42.31 68.82
C THR A 3 17.37 -42.17 67.40
N HIS A 4 16.50 -42.47 66.43
CA HIS A 4 16.76 -42.23 65.00
C HIS A 4 16.36 -40.82 64.64
N VAL A 5 17.30 -40.03 64.12
CA VAL A 5 17.07 -38.71 63.51
C VAL A 5 16.88 -38.95 62.04
N PHE A 6 15.68 -38.63 61.49
CA PHE A 6 15.40 -38.60 60.04
C PHE A 6 15.79 -37.23 59.50
N LEU A 7 16.77 -37.22 58.62
CA LEU A 7 17.18 -36.02 57.84
C LEU A 7 16.30 -35.97 56.56
N ALA A 8 15.39 -34.98 56.49
CA ALA A 8 14.62 -34.68 55.32
C ALA A 8 15.42 -33.75 54.43
N ALA A 9 15.90 -34.26 53.29
CA ALA A 9 16.53 -33.45 52.23
C ALA A 9 15.46 -32.83 51.35
N CYS A 10 15.23 -31.51 51.51
CA CYS A 10 14.41 -30.71 50.55
C CYS A 10 15.22 -30.47 49.27
N LEU A 11 14.86 -31.12 48.20
CA LEU A 11 15.36 -30.84 46.85
C LEU A 11 14.62 -29.61 46.32
N LEU A 12 15.21 -28.45 46.36
CA LEU A 12 14.74 -27.27 45.64
C LEU A 12 15.10 -27.43 44.17
N ALA A 13 14.13 -27.81 43.35
CA ALA A 13 14.23 -27.70 41.90
C ALA A 13 14.05 -26.25 41.47
N LEU A 14 15.15 -25.55 41.21
CA LEU A 14 15.17 -24.29 40.54
C LEU A 14 14.73 -24.46 39.10
N LEU A 15 13.46 -24.21 38.83
CA LEU A 15 12.94 -24.04 37.46
C LEU A 15 13.52 -22.76 36.89
N SER A 16 14.66 -22.85 36.24
CA SER A 16 15.18 -21.79 35.38
C SER A 16 14.24 -21.65 34.18
N SER A 17 13.24 -20.75 34.31
CA SER A 17 12.48 -20.28 33.17
C SER A 17 13.42 -19.46 32.28
N CYS A 18 14.04 -20.11 31.30
CA CYS A 18 14.65 -19.40 30.18
C CYS A 18 13.52 -18.76 29.35
N SER A 19 13.15 -17.53 29.69
CA SER A 19 12.49 -16.68 28.73
C SER A 19 13.53 -16.37 27.66
N THR A 20 13.48 -17.04 26.52
CA THR A 20 14.15 -16.63 25.31
C THR A 20 13.61 -15.24 24.95
N LYS A 21 14.26 -14.17 25.43
CA LYS A 21 14.16 -12.86 24.78
C LYS A 21 14.57 -13.12 23.35
N LYS A 22 13.62 -13.05 22.40
CA LYS A 22 13.96 -12.90 20.97
C LYS A 22 14.92 -11.72 20.94
N GLU A 23 16.17 -11.95 20.61
CA GLU A 23 17.10 -10.88 20.26
C GLU A 23 16.42 -10.04 19.19
N GLN A 24 16.02 -8.84 19.55
CA GLN A 24 15.56 -7.87 18.56
C GLN A 24 16.79 -7.56 17.71
N LYS A 25 16.86 -8.19 16.50
CA LYS A 25 17.90 -7.85 15.54
C LYS A 25 17.83 -6.33 15.34
N GLU A 26 18.95 -5.68 15.56
CA GLU A 26 19.05 -4.24 15.33
C GLU A 26 18.69 -3.95 13.88
N VAL A 27 17.65 -3.13 13.68
CA VAL A 27 17.15 -2.83 12.33
C VAL A 27 18.13 -1.91 11.66
N VAL A 28 18.74 -2.37 10.58
CA VAL A 28 19.71 -1.60 9.80
C VAL A 28 19.04 -0.35 9.22
N VAL A 29 19.67 0.82 9.40
CA VAL A 29 19.28 2.06 8.74
C VAL A 29 20.29 2.33 7.62
N GLN A 30 19.81 2.37 6.38
CA GLN A 30 20.61 2.67 5.19
C GLN A 30 20.23 4.06 4.66
N SER A 31 21.20 4.96 4.51
CA SER A 31 20.98 6.27 3.89
C SER A 31 21.17 6.16 2.37
N LEU A 32 20.22 6.73 1.63
CA LEU A 32 20.18 6.72 0.18
C LEU A 32 20.25 8.15 -0.38
N LYS A 33 20.92 8.30 -1.52
CA LYS A 33 20.95 9.55 -2.29
C LYS A 33 20.25 9.36 -3.62
N HIS A 34 19.56 10.38 -4.03
CA HIS A 34 18.83 10.38 -5.30
C HIS A 34 19.72 10.67 -6.50
N GLU A 35 19.24 10.22 -7.65
CA GLU A 35 19.64 10.66 -8.97
C GLU A 35 18.40 11.19 -9.70
N LEU A 36 18.50 12.36 -10.33
CA LEU A 36 17.41 12.95 -11.10
C LEU A 36 17.30 12.24 -12.46
N LEU A 37 16.13 11.68 -12.76
CA LEU A 37 15.84 11.04 -14.05
C LEU A 37 15.07 11.94 -15.02
N MET A 38 14.04 12.64 -14.50
CA MET A 38 13.23 13.59 -15.28
C MET A 38 12.95 14.81 -14.42
N GLY A 39 13.36 15.98 -14.90
CA GLY A 39 13.23 17.26 -14.21
C GLY A 39 11.86 17.93 -14.43
N ASP A 40 11.75 19.18 -14.01
CA ASP A 40 10.55 20.02 -14.10
C ASP A 40 10.11 20.34 -15.54
N GLU A 41 11.03 20.25 -16.50
CA GLU A 41 10.75 20.43 -17.93
C GLU A 41 9.72 19.43 -18.50
N TYR A 42 9.49 18.29 -17.80
CA TYR A 42 8.52 17.26 -18.24
C TYR A 42 7.11 17.51 -17.75
N LEU A 43 6.86 18.51 -16.91
CA LEU A 43 5.55 18.90 -16.39
C LEU A 43 4.78 17.69 -15.78
N ILE A 44 5.45 16.94 -14.91
CA ILE A 44 4.82 15.85 -14.16
C ILE A 44 3.69 16.48 -13.32
N GLY A 45 2.49 15.92 -13.40
CA GLY A 45 1.32 16.45 -12.73
C GLY A 45 1.25 16.11 -11.24
N LYS A 46 0.10 16.37 -10.62
CA LYS A 46 -0.17 15.98 -9.24
C LYS A 46 -0.41 14.49 -9.16
N VAL A 47 0.58 13.76 -8.67
CA VAL A 47 0.57 12.29 -8.62
C VAL A 47 -0.14 11.77 -7.36
N SER A 48 -0.97 10.74 -7.52
CA SER A 48 -1.69 10.05 -6.43
C SER A 48 -1.40 8.56 -6.33
N ASP A 49 -0.81 7.95 -7.35
CA ASP A 49 -0.44 6.53 -7.37
C ASP A 49 0.66 6.28 -8.41
N MET A 50 1.50 5.27 -8.21
CA MET A 50 2.63 4.96 -9.07
C MET A 50 2.94 3.47 -9.10
N VAL A 51 3.22 2.93 -10.31
CA VAL A 51 3.76 1.58 -10.52
C VAL A 51 4.84 1.59 -11.60
N LEU A 52 5.61 0.52 -11.71
CA LEU A 52 6.56 0.33 -12.80
C LEU A 52 5.98 -0.58 -13.89
N MET A 53 5.79 -0.05 -15.07
CA MET A 53 5.61 -0.83 -16.30
C MET A 53 6.99 -1.24 -16.81
N ASN A 54 7.11 -2.49 -17.28
CA ASN A 54 8.40 -3.04 -17.73
C ASN A 54 9.55 -2.85 -16.71
N ASP A 55 9.24 -2.94 -15.42
CA ASP A 55 10.18 -2.87 -14.27
C ASP A 55 11.05 -1.60 -14.18
N SER A 56 10.88 -0.64 -15.07
CA SER A 56 11.71 0.57 -15.11
C SER A 56 10.98 1.83 -15.60
N ILE A 57 9.78 1.71 -16.14
CA ILE A 57 9.02 2.83 -16.69
C ILE A 57 7.89 3.18 -15.73
N PRO A 58 8.01 4.27 -14.94
CA PRO A 58 6.95 4.68 -14.06
C PRO A 58 5.68 5.08 -14.81
N VAL A 59 4.55 4.58 -14.33
CA VAL A 59 3.20 5.00 -14.70
C VAL A 59 2.58 5.62 -13.46
N VAL A 60 2.06 6.83 -13.59
CA VAL A 60 1.45 7.57 -12.48
C VAL A 60 0.02 7.96 -12.80
N ILE A 61 -0.82 8.06 -11.77
CA ILE A 61 -2.13 8.70 -11.85
C ILE A 61 -1.94 10.20 -11.62
N ASN A 62 -2.34 11.01 -12.61
CA ASN A 62 -2.37 12.47 -12.49
C ASN A 62 -3.79 12.94 -12.18
N VAL A 63 -3.99 13.53 -11.00
CA VAL A 63 -5.32 13.96 -10.52
C VAL A 63 -5.66 15.42 -10.87
N ALA A 64 -4.80 16.11 -11.60
CA ALA A 64 -4.95 17.54 -11.94
C ALA A 64 -4.84 17.82 -13.46
N SER A 65 -5.13 16.84 -14.32
CA SER A 65 -5.05 16.97 -15.78
C SER A 65 -6.32 16.45 -16.44
N ASP A 66 -6.48 16.75 -17.73
CA ASP A 66 -7.47 16.13 -18.62
C ASP A 66 -7.04 14.72 -19.10
N LYS A 67 -5.82 14.29 -18.71
CA LYS A 67 -5.29 12.95 -18.91
C LYS A 67 -5.09 12.27 -17.55
N MET A 68 -5.67 11.07 -17.40
CA MET A 68 -5.66 10.35 -16.13
C MET A 68 -4.27 9.81 -15.78
N PHE A 69 -3.49 9.41 -16.79
CA PHE A 69 -2.20 8.74 -16.55
C PHE A 69 -1.08 9.44 -17.31
N GLN A 70 0.10 9.45 -16.69
CA GLN A 70 1.36 9.83 -17.33
C GLN A 70 2.33 8.65 -17.26
N VAL A 71 2.93 8.31 -18.41
CA VAL A 71 3.99 7.31 -18.53
C VAL A 71 5.31 8.05 -18.63
N LEU A 72 6.19 7.85 -17.65
CA LEU A 72 7.46 8.59 -17.50
C LEU A 72 8.60 7.76 -18.08
N ASP A 73 8.72 7.79 -19.41
CA ASP A 73 9.78 7.05 -20.11
C ASP A 73 11.10 7.83 -20.07
N HIS A 74 11.81 7.73 -18.95
CA HIS A 74 13.07 8.40 -18.74
C HIS A 74 14.18 7.95 -19.69
N SER A 75 14.11 6.71 -20.22
CA SER A 75 15.07 6.19 -21.17
C SER A 75 14.99 6.86 -22.54
N ARG A 76 13.76 7.17 -23.00
CA ARG A 76 13.51 7.95 -24.21
C ARG A 76 13.40 9.45 -23.95
N LYS A 77 13.55 9.90 -22.70
CA LYS A 77 13.33 11.28 -22.23
C LYS A 77 11.97 11.81 -22.70
N LYS A 78 10.91 11.04 -22.43
CA LYS A 78 9.57 11.33 -22.92
C LYS A 78 8.51 11.14 -21.82
N LEU A 79 7.61 12.11 -21.70
CA LEU A 79 6.37 11.99 -20.95
C LEU A 79 5.24 11.69 -21.94
N ILE A 80 4.48 10.62 -21.71
CA ILE A 80 3.37 10.19 -22.55
C ILE A 80 2.09 10.27 -21.74
N GLU A 81 1.11 11.02 -22.20
CA GLU A 81 -0.17 11.18 -21.56
C GLU A 81 -1.21 10.24 -22.16
N VAL A 82 -1.88 9.44 -21.31
CA VAL A 82 -2.87 8.45 -21.72
C VAL A 82 -4.11 8.49 -20.83
N GLY A 83 -5.24 8.00 -21.36
CA GLY A 83 -6.49 7.94 -20.61
C GLY A 83 -7.14 9.33 -20.47
N ASN A 84 -8.17 9.64 -21.25
CA ASN A 84 -8.87 10.91 -21.10
C ASN A 84 -9.69 10.95 -19.79
N VAL A 85 -9.79 12.11 -19.20
CA VAL A 85 -10.74 12.39 -18.12
C VAL A 85 -12.03 12.92 -18.75
N GLY A 86 -13.16 12.23 -18.53
CA GLY A 86 -14.41 12.63 -19.18
C GLY A 86 -15.54 11.62 -19.06
N GLN A 87 -16.57 11.80 -19.90
CA GLN A 87 -17.79 10.99 -19.91
C GLN A 87 -17.86 9.97 -21.06
N GLY A 88 -16.87 9.93 -21.94
CA GLY A 88 -16.78 8.96 -23.04
C GLY A 88 -16.71 7.50 -22.54
N PRO A 89 -16.91 6.51 -23.42
CA PRO A 89 -16.95 5.10 -23.04
C PRO A 89 -15.62 4.62 -22.44
N ASP A 90 -14.50 5.13 -22.93
CA ASP A 90 -13.14 4.75 -22.51
C ASP A 90 -12.47 5.81 -21.61
N ASP A 91 -13.21 6.87 -21.24
CA ASP A 91 -12.71 7.91 -20.34
C ASP A 91 -12.72 7.44 -18.89
N PHE A 92 -11.91 8.09 -18.06
CA PHE A 92 -11.77 7.87 -16.64
C PHE A 92 -12.33 9.06 -15.84
N LEU A 93 -12.72 8.84 -14.58
CA LEU A 93 -13.21 9.90 -13.70
C LEU A 93 -12.41 10.01 -12.39
N LEU A 94 -12.21 8.89 -11.69
CA LEU A 94 -11.47 8.84 -10.44
C LEU A 94 -10.82 7.47 -10.28
N SER A 95 -9.55 7.39 -10.60
CA SER A 95 -8.80 6.13 -10.65
C SER A 95 -7.92 5.93 -9.44
N PHE A 96 -7.82 4.67 -9.00
CA PHE A 96 -6.94 4.20 -7.94
C PHE A 96 -6.43 2.79 -8.23
N GLY A 97 -5.37 2.38 -7.52
CA GLY A 97 -4.90 1.01 -7.52
C GLY A 97 -4.31 0.57 -8.84
N LEU A 98 -3.33 1.32 -9.32
CA LEU A 98 -2.51 0.87 -10.44
C LEU A 98 -1.92 -0.51 -10.14
N PHE A 99 -1.90 -1.36 -11.16
CA PHE A 99 -1.28 -2.68 -11.09
C PHE A 99 -0.57 -3.01 -12.41
N PRO A 100 0.76 -3.26 -12.41
CA PRO A 100 1.49 -3.62 -13.62
C PRO A 100 1.07 -5.01 -14.09
N ARG A 101 0.86 -5.20 -15.40
CA ARG A 101 0.42 -6.48 -15.98
C ARG A 101 1.49 -7.12 -16.85
N THR A 102 1.84 -6.46 -17.92
CA THR A 102 2.89 -6.87 -18.87
C THR A 102 3.78 -5.67 -19.17
N GLU A 103 4.77 -5.85 -20.04
CA GLU A 103 5.71 -4.78 -20.41
C GLU A 103 5.05 -3.45 -20.80
N ASN A 104 3.87 -3.51 -21.45
CA ASN A 104 3.19 -2.32 -21.98
C ASN A 104 1.75 -2.19 -21.47
N THR A 105 1.40 -2.84 -20.36
CA THR A 105 0.04 -2.80 -19.83
C THR A 105 0.01 -2.62 -18.32
N PHE A 106 -0.96 -1.85 -17.86
CA PHE A 106 -1.32 -1.73 -16.45
C PHE A 106 -2.83 -1.79 -16.28
N SER A 107 -3.27 -2.27 -15.13
CA SER A 107 -4.69 -2.27 -14.76
C SER A 107 -4.96 -1.20 -13.70
N VAL A 108 -6.23 -0.76 -13.63
CA VAL A 108 -6.67 0.29 -12.73
C VAL A 108 -8.14 0.14 -12.38
N SER A 109 -8.51 0.57 -11.17
CA SER A 109 -9.90 0.71 -10.72
C SER A 109 -10.37 2.15 -10.88
N ASP A 110 -11.50 2.38 -11.56
CA ASP A 110 -12.17 3.68 -11.58
C ASP A 110 -13.39 3.65 -10.65
N VAL A 111 -13.28 4.33 -9.52
CA VAL A 111 -14.26 4.33 -8.44
C VAL A 111 -15.58 4.98 -8.88
N ASN A 112 -15.51 6.09 -9.62
CA ASN A 112 -16.71 6.81 -10.05
C ASN A 112 -17.39 6.15 -11.25
N ARG A 113 -16.64 5.49 -12.11
CA ARG A 113 -17.17 4.64 -13.18
C ARG A 113 -17.56 3.25 -12.67
N ARG A 114 -17.08 2.88 -11.47
CA ARG A 114 -17.30 1.57 -10.84
C ARG A 114 -16.85 0.44 -11.77
N ARG A 115 -15.64 0.54 -12.32
CA ARG A 115 -15.14 -0.46 -13.26
C ARG A 115 -13.66 -0.73 -13.06
N PHE A 116 -13.27 -1.94 -13.43
CA PHE A 116 -11.87 -2.36 -13.51
C PHE A 116 -11.47 -2.51 -14.97
N SER A 117 -10.33 -1.92 -15.34
CA SER A 117 -9.87 -1.85 -16.72
C SER A 117 -8.38 -2.10 -16.83
N THR A 118 -7.94 -2.51 -18.01
CA THR A 118 -6.52 -2.55 -18.41
C THR A 118 -6.27 -1.52 -19.50
N VAL A 119 -5.22 -0.74 -19.34
CA VAL A 119 -4.72 0.20 -20.35
C VAL A 119 -3.50 -0.44 -21.02
N ARG A 120 -3.48 -0.46 -22.33
CA ARG A 120 -2.38 -0.94 -23.16
C ARG A 120 -1.77 0.22 -23.93
N LEU A 121 -0.46 0.42 -23.76
CA LEU A 121 0.32 1.38 -24.53
C LEU A 121 0.99 0.69 -25.72
N ASN A 122 0.93 1.32 -26.89
CA ASN A 122 1.77 0.94 -28.03
C ASN A 122 3.06 1.78 -28.01
N PRO A 123 4.22 1.19 -27.72
CA PRO A 123 5.47 1.96 -27.59
C PRO A 123 6.01 2.52 -28.90
N GLU A 124 5.52 2.05 -30.06
CA GLU A 124 5.99 2.51 -31.38
C GLU A 124 5.44 3.89 -31.75
N ASN A 125 4.20 4.17 -31.37
CA ASN A 125 3.49 5.41 -31.76
C ASN A 125 2.81 6.11 -30.58
N ASP A 126 3.03 5.63 -29.33
CA ASP A 126 2.44 6.14 -28.08
C ASP A 126 0.90 6.15 -28.06
N SER A 127 0.25 5.43 -28.97
CA SER A 127 -1.20 5.23 -28.88
C SER A 127 -1.56 4.29 -27.75
N TRP A 128 -2.79 4.39 -27.28
CA TRP A 128 -3.27 3.57 -26.17
C TRP A 128 -4.68 3.02 -26.44
N GLN A 129 -5.00 1.94 -25.75
CA GLN A 129 -6.30 1.26 -25.81
C GLN A 129 -6.72 0.87 -24.41
N VAL A 130 -8.03 0.85 -24.16
CA VAL A 130 -8.63 0.41 -22.89
C VAL A 130 -9.42 -0.86 -23.11
N GLU A 131 -9.20 -1.84 -22.24
CA GLU A 131 -10.01 -3.04 -22.14
C GLU A 131 -10.75 -3.02 -20.78
N HIS A 132 -12.09 -3.03 -20.83
CA HIS A 132 -12.93 -3.09 -19.64
C HIS A 132 -13.24 -4.53 -19.27
N HIS A 133 -12.86 -4.96 -18.07
CA HIS A 133 -13.08 -6.33 -17.62
C HIS A 133 -14.44 -6.52 -16.97
N PHE A 134 -14.81 -5.65 -16.03
CA PHE A 134 -16.12 -5.70 -15.36
C PHE A 134 -16.51 -4.36 -14.75
N LYS A 135 -17.80 -4.26 -14.40
CA LYS A 135 -18.38 -3.18 -13.59
C LYS A 135 -18.86 -3.75 -12.26
N TYR A 136 -18.76 -2.95 -11.20
CA TYR A 136 -19.36 -3.28 -9.91
C TYR A 136 -20.70 -2.55 -9.76
N ASP A 137 -21.73 -3.22 -9.21
CA ASP A 137 -23.07 -2.64 -9.19
C ASP A 137 -23.30 -1.57 -8.11
N SER A 138 -23.09 -1.88 -6.84
CA SER A 138 -23.50 -0.99 -5.73
C SER A 138 -22.44 -0.70 -4.70
N VAL A 139 -21.38 -1.49 -4.65
CA VAL A 139 -20.33 -1.39 -3.63
C VAL A 139 -19.23 -0.46 -4.11
N LYS A 140 -18.82 0.49 -3.27
CA LYS A 140 -17.68 1.37 -3.58
C LYS A 140 -16.38 0.64 -3.27
N HIS A 141 -15.83 -0.05 -4.26
CA HIS A 141 -14.45 -0.51 -4.23
C HIS A 141 -13.52 0.66 -4.55
N ILE A 142 -12.46 0.84 -3.76
CA ILE A 142 -11.46 1.90 -3.96
C ILE A 142 -10.27 1.33 -4.72
N TYR A 143 -9.57 0.37 -4.12
CA TYR A 143 -8.52 -0.38 -4.78
C TYR A 143 -9.09 -1.74 -5.22
N VAL A 144 -8.81 -2.14 -6.45
CA VAL A 144 -9.09 -3.51 -6.93
C VAL A 144 -7.82 -4.02 -7.58
N LYS A 145 -7.31 -5.14 -7.08
CA LYS A 145 -6.08 -5.77 -7.60
C LYS A 145 -6.31 -7.24 -7.89
N PRO A 146 -5.72 -7.78 -8.98
CA PRO A 146 -5.82 -9.20 -9.29
C PRO A 146 -5.02 -10.02 -8.28
N ILE A 147 -5.55 -11.21 -7.97
CA ILE A 147 -4.89 -12.26 -7.21
C ILE A 147 -4.91 -13.57 -8.00
N VAL A 148 -4.31 -14.62 -7.48
CA VAL A 148 -4.33 -15.96 -8.11
C VAL A 148 -5.76 -16.46 -8.39
N ASN A 149 -5.90 -17.44 -9.29
CA ASN A 149 -7.15 -18.11 -9.64
C ASN A 149 -8.22 -17.22 -10.30
N ASN A 150 -7.80 -16.22 -11.11
CA ASN A 150 -8.70 -15.28 -11.79
C ASN A 150 -9.66 -14.56 -10.85
N ARG A 151 -9.21 -14.26 -9.65
CA ARG A 151 -9.95 -13.50 -8.65
C ARG A 151 -9.32 -12.13 -8.45
N TYR A 152 -10.06 -11.31 -7.71
CA TYR A 152 -9.60 -9.97 -7.33
C TYR A 152 -9.77 -9.78 -5.84
N VAL A 153 -8.96 -8.92 -5.27
CA VAL A 153 -9.13 -8.39 -3.92
C VAL A 153 -9.36 -6.89 -4.00
N ALA A 154 -10.27 -6.40 -3.17
CA ALA A 154 -10.61 -4.98 -3.13
C ALA A 154 -10.63 -4.44 -1.70
N THR A 155 -10.29 -3.16 -1.54
CA THR A 155 -10.67 -2.34 -0.39
C THR A 155 -11.83 -1.44 -0.76
N GLY A 156 -12.55 -0.93 0.24
CA GLY A 156 -13.68 -0.05 0.00
C GLY A 156 -14.38 0.38 1.29
N ILE A 157 -15.56 1.01 1.15
CA ILE A 157 -16.36 1.42 2.29
C ILE A 157 -17.33 0.27 2.63
N TYR A 158 -16.81 -0.73 3.30
CA TYR A 158 -17.59 -1.90 3.73
C TYR A 158 -17.97 -1.80 5.20
N GLU A 159 -19.09 -2.45 5.59
CA GLU A 159 -19.56 -2.45 6.97
C GLU A 159 -18.73 -3.39 7.85
N ASP A 160 -18.47 -4.61 7.38
CA ASP A 160 -18.01 -5.69 8.24
C ASP A 160 -16.55 -6.10 8.02
N CYS A 161 -15.86 -5.56 6.97
CA CYS A 161 -14.52 -6.01 6.61
C CYS A 161 -13.71 -4.89 5.95
N HIS A 162 -12.38 -4.99 5.96
CA HIS A 162 -11.53 -4.05 5.22
C HIS A 162 -11.08 -4.59 3.84
N LEU A 163 -11.21 -5.89 3.60
CA LEU A 163 -10.93 -6.53 2.31
C LEU A 163 -12.14 -7.31 1.80
N MET A 164 -12.36 -7.29 0.49
CA MET A 164 -13.37 -8.08 -0.19
C MET A 164 -12.74 -8.86 -1.34
N VAL A 165 -12.93 -10.19 -1.35
CA VAL A 165 -12.54 -11.02 -2.50
C VAL A 165 -13.69 -11.01 -3.51
N LEU A 166 -13.34 -10.81 -4.78
CA LEU A 166 -14.27 -10.77 -5.91
C LEU A 166 -13.97 -11.93 -6.88
N ASP A 167 -15.00 -12.36 -7.60
CA ASP A 167 -14.84 -13.31 -8.70
C ASP A 167 -14.26 -12.63 -9.97
N GLU A 168 -14.14 -13.39 -11.04
CA GLU A 168 -13.65 -12.93 -12.34
C GLU A 168 -14.52 -11.85 -13.01
N LYS A 169 -15.79 -11.70 -12.56
CA LYS A 169 -16.75 -10.71 -13.04
C LYS A 169 -16.89 -9.50 -12.11
N GLY A 170 -16.07 -9.46 -11.03
CA GLY A 170 -16.13 -8.40 -10.03
C GLY A 170 -17.27 -8.56 -9.02
N THR A 171 -17.91 -9.75 -8.93
CA THR A 171 -18.96 -10.03 -7.94
C THR A 171 -18.33 -10.30 -6.57
N PRO A 172 -18.78 -9.64 -5.50
CA PRO A 172 -18.31 -9.92 -4.15
C PRO A 172 -18.55 -11.38 -3.73
N LEU A 173 -17.53 -12.06 -3.26
CA LEU A 173 -17.59 -13.43 -2.77
C LEU A 173 -17.54 -13.49 -1.24
N LYS A 174 -16.53 -12.89 -0.62
CA LYS A 174 -16.30 -12.97 0.83
C LYS A 174 -15.50 -11.79 1.33
N GLY A 175 -15.90 -11.24 2.49
CA GLY A 175 -15.17 -10.22 3.23
C GLY A 175 -14.12 -10.84 4.17
N PHE A 176 -13.01 -10.12 4.38
CA PHE A 176 -11.91 -10.53 5.27
C PHE A 176 -11.40 -9.33 6.07
N GLY A 177 -10.94 -9.61 7.28
CA GLY A 177 -10.39 -8.61 8.19
C GLY A 177 -11.46 -7.68 8.77
N GLU A 178 -11.51 -7.57 10.08
CA GLU A 178 -12.35 -6.58 10.76
C GLU A 178 -11.67 -5.21 10.71
N TRP A 179 -12.45 -4.13 10.58
CA TRP A 179 -11.92 -2.78 10.73
C TRP A 179 -11.32 -2.58 12.12
N PRO A 180 -10.14 -1.96 12.25
CA PRO A 180 -9.50 -1.77 13.53
C PRO A 180 -10.34 -0.93 14.49
N TYR A 181 -10.16 -1.15 15.78
CA TYR A 181 -10.75 -0.37 16.86
C TYR A 181 -9.80 -0.37 18.06
N GLN A 182 -9.69 0.77 18.73
CA GLN A 182 -8.82 0.94 19.87
C GLN A 182 -9.43 0.35 21.15
N ASP A 183 -10.77 0.45 21.29
CA ASP A 183 -11.50 0.03 22.48
C ASP A 183 -12.95 -0.42 22.17
N GLU A 184 -13.65 -0.88 23.19
CA GLU A 184 -15.04 -1.35 23.07
C GLU A 184 -16.05 -0.24 22.71
N GLN A 185 -15.71 1.04 22.86
CA GLN A 185 -16.57 2.16 22.41
C GLN A 185 -16.40 2.35 20.91
N GLU A 186 -15.17 2.39 20.42
CA GLU A 186 -14.87 2.47 19.00
C GLU A 186 -15.39 1.24 18.23
N LYS A 187 -15.35 0.06 18.84
CA LYS A 187 -15.91 -1.17 18.24
C LYS A 187 -17.40 -1.05 17.90
N LYS A 188 -18.15 -0.24 18.65
CA LYS A 188 -19.59 0.01 18.40
C LYS A 188 -19.83 1.05 17.30
N VAL A 189 -18.80 1.74 16.83
CA VAL A 189 -18.91 2.68 15.71
C VAL A 189 -19.23 1.89 14.45
N PRO A 190 -20.20 2.33 13.63
CA PRO A 190 -20.54 1.66 12.38
C PRO A 190 -19.30 1.43 11.50
N GLY A 191 -19.19 0.24 10.91
CA GLY A 191 -18.03 -0.15 10.13
C GLY A 191 -17.73 0.79 8.97
N LYS A 192 -18.75 1.36 8.30
CA LYS A 192 -18.56 2.37 7.26
C LYS A 192 -17.88 3.65 7.74
N ILE A 193 -18.09 4.03 9.00
CA ILE A 193 -17.40 5.18 9.60
C ILE A 193 -15.92 4.82 9.81
N ARG A 194 -15.66 3.66 10.44
CA ARG A 194 -14.28 3.13 10.59
C ARG A 194 -13.60 2.94 9.24
N ALA A 195 -14.33 2.44 8.23
CA ALA A 195 -13.84 2.30 6.87
C ALA A 195 -13.38 3.62 6.25
N ASN A 196 -14.08 4.73 6.46
CA ASN A 196 -13.65 6.04 5.99
C ASN A 196 -12.38 6.53 6.66
N VAL A 197 -12.17 6.17 7.92
CA VAL A 197 -11.00 6.56 8.73
C VAL A 197 -9.78 5.73 8.39
N TYR A 198 -9.92 4.42 8.43
CA TYR A 198 -8.81 3.47 8.28
C TYR A 198 -8.57 3.07 6.82
N GLN A 199 -8.73 4.04 5.89
CA GLN A 199 -8.31 3.83 4.50
C GLN A 199 -6.78 3.71 4.41
N GLY A 200 -6.33 2.98 3.40
CA GLY A 200 -4.92 2.74 3.17
C GLY A 200 -4.63 2.18 1.79
N LYS A 201 -3.39 1.88 1.55
CA LYS A 201 -2.90 1.27 0.31
C LYS A 201 -3.06 -0.25 0.38
N LEU A 202 -3.62 -0.83 -0.67
CA LEU A 202 -3.66 -2.27 -0.88
C LEU A 202 -2.62 -2.64 -1.92
N GLU A 203 -1.66 -3.52 -1.56
CA GLU A 203 -0.68 -4.03 -2.49
C GLU A 203 -0.72 -5.56 -2.53
N VAL A 204 -0.49 -6.11 -3.72
CA VAL A 204 -0.50 -7.55 -4.01
C VAL A 204 0.84 -7.93 -4.60
N SER A 205 1.44 -9.03 -4.13
CA SER A 205 2.71 -9.55 -4.67
C SER A 205 2.59 -9.78 -6.20
N PRO A 206 3.69 -9.67 -6.96
CA PRO A 206 3.67 -9.95 -8.39
C PRO A 206 3.11 -11.33 -8.75
N SER A 207 3.34 -12.36 -7.90
CA SER A 207 2.74 -13.70 -8.03
C SER A 207 1.24 -13.74 -7.73
N GLY A 208 0.69 -12.75 -7.04
CA GLY A 208 -0.74 -12.69 -6.67
C GLY A 208 -1.13 -13.58 -5.49
N ASP A 209 -0.18 -14.17 -4.78
CA ASP A 209 -0.40 -15.13 -3.68
C ASP A 209 -0.28 -14.51 -2.28
N LYS A 210 0.18 -13.25 -2.18
CA LYS A 210 0.32 -12.48 -0.94
C LYS A 210 -0.19 -11.07 -1.14
N LEU A 211 -0.66 -10.44 -0.08
CA LEU A 211 -1.06 -9.04 -0.09
C LEU A 211 -0.82 -8.36 1.25
N VAL A 212 -0.70 -7.06 1.21
CA VAL A 212 -0.62 -6.18 2.37
C VAL A 212 -1.64 -5.07 2.27
N PHE A 213 -2.28 -4.77 3.40
CA PHE A 213 -3.09 -3.56 3.57
C PHE A 213 -2.39 -2.64 4.56
N ALA A 214 -1.93 -1.49 4.08
CA ALA A 214 -1.19 -0.49 4.85
C ALA A 214 -2.08 0.71 5.13
N VAL A 215 -2.46 0.92 6.39
CA VAL A 215 -3.39 1.97 6.81
C VAL A 215 -2.66 3.31 6.90
N MET A 216 -3.24 4.35 6.31
CA MET A 216 -2.62 5.69 6.31
C MET A 216 -2.78 6.42 7.63
N SER A 217 -3.97 6.44 8.20
CA SER A 217 -4.29 7.20 9.42
C SER A 217 -3.98 6.49 10.74
N GLY A 218 -3.48 5.25 10.67
CA GLY A 218 -2.98 4.46 11.79
C GLY A 218 -1.64 3.82 11.46
N ASP A 219 -0.78 3.59 12.44
CA ASP A 219 0.44 2.80 12.22
C ASP A 219 0.07 1.31 12.23
N MET A 220 -0.55 0.86 11.12
CA MET A 220 -1.12 -0.46 11.00
C MET A 220 -0.80 -1.10 9.66
N LEU A 221 -0.43 -2.38 9.71
CA LEU A 221 -0.17 -3.24 8.55
C LEU A 221 -0.83 -4.60 8.76
N TYR A 222 -1.47 -5.11 7.71
CA TYR A 222 -2.10 -6.43 7.69
C TYR A 222 -1.54 -7.23 6.53
N PHE A 223 -0.87 -8.35 6.82
CA PHE A 223 -0.25 -9.23 5.83
C PHE A 223 -1.10 -10.48 5.67
N TYR A 224 -1.43 -10.82 4.43
CA TYR A 224 -2.27 -11.97 4.10
C TYR A 224 -1.61 -12.86 3.06
N ARG A 225 -1.90 -14.16 3.13
CA ARG A 225 -1.69 -15.15 2.09
C ARG A 225 -3.00 -15.42 1.36
N VAL A 226 -2.93 -15.58 0.04
CA VAL A 226 -4.06 -16.03 -0.76
C VAL A 226 -3.98 -17.56 -0.86
N LEU A 227 -4.99 -18.24 -0.32
CA LEU A 227 -5.06 -19.69 -0.32
C LEU A 227 -5.46 -20.22 -1.72
N PRO A 228 -5.20 -21.53 -2.02
CA PRO A 228 -5.59 -22.12 -3.30
C PRO A 228 -7.08 -22.04 -3.63
N ASN A 229 -7.96 -21.97 -2.62
CA ASN A 229 -9.40 -21.76 -2.81
C ASN A 229 -9.76 -20.27 -3.02
N GLY A 230 -8.76 -19.35 -3.03
CA GLY A 230 -8.92 -17.91 -3.18
C GLY A 230 -9.39 -17.19 -1.92
N GLU A 231 -9.43 -17.84 -0.77
CA GLU A 231 -9.65 -17.18 0.53
C GLU A 231 -8.35 -16.52 1.02
N LEU A 232 -8.50 -15.56 1.94
CA LEU A 232 -7.37 -14.88 2.55
C LEU A 232 -7.11 -15.46 3.95
N GLU A 233 -5.85 -15.74 4.22
CA GLU A 233 -5.35 -16.13 5.54
C GLU A 233 -4.48 -14.99 6.10
N LEU A 234 -4.82 -14.46 7.27
CA LEU A 234 -4.00 -13.46 7.96
C LEU A 234 -2.70 -14.12 8.42
N ILE A 235 -1.56 -13.67 7.89
CA ILE A 235 -0.22 -14.10 8.30
C ILE A 235 0.17 -13.37 9.58
N SER A 236 0.11 -12.03 9.55
CA SER A 236 0.44 -11.18 10.69
C SER A 236 -0.27 -9.83 10.59
N LYS A 237 -0.37 -9.15 11.73
CA LYS A 237 -0.84 -7.77 11.80
C LYS A 237 0.00 -6.96 12.77
N GLN A 238 0.13 -5.69 12.47
CA GLN A 238 0.71 -4.66 13.34
C GLN A 238 -0.34 -3.59 13.56
N GLU A 239 -0.62 -3.23 14.79
CA GLU A 239 -1.55 -2.18 15.19
C GLU A 239 -0.87 -1.34 16.28
N ASN A 240 0.12 -0.50 15.86
CA ASN A 240 0.97 0.25 16.78
C ASN A 240 0.34 1.57 17.22
N ALA A 241 -0.46 2.20 16.35
CA ALA A 241 -1.18 3.43 16.68
C ALA A 241 -2.54 3.48 15.97
N TYR A 242 -3.55 3.98 16.67
CA TYR A 242 -4.91 4.15 16.17
C TYR A 242 -5.15 5.60 15.74
N ALA A 243 -6.09 5.79 14.83
CA ALA A 243 -6.49 7.09 14.35
C ALA A 243 -7.28 7.87 15.42
N HIS A 244 -7.08 9.19 15.46
CA HIS A 244 -7.94 10.09 16.24
C HIS A 244 -9.00 10.69 15.33
N TYR A 245 -10.28 10.47 15.63
CA TYR A 245 -11.39 10.94 14.79
C TYR A 245 -12.69 11.12 15.58
N VAL A 246 -13.66 11.80 14.96
CA VAL A 246 -15.02 11.94 15.52
C VAL A 246 -15.82 10.69 15.17
N HIS A 247 -16.17 9.87 16.15
CA HIS A 247 -16.81 8.58 15.98
C HIS A 247 -18.22 8.65 15.33
N THR A 248 -18.86 9.82 15.33
CA THR A 248 -20.23 9.97 14.75
C THR A 248 -20.22 10.13 13.22
N ASN A 249 -19.14 10.63 12.64
CA ASN A 249 -19.07 10.92 11.20
C ASN A 249 -17.73 10.57 10.54
N GLY A 250 -16.77 10.05 11.29
CA GLY A 250 -15.44 9.70 10.78
C GLY A 250 -14.55 10.89 10.42
N ALA A 251 -14.88 12.10 10.90
CA ALA A 251 -14.03 13.26 10.64
C ALA A 251 -12.72 13.17 11.43
N HIS A 252 -11.61 13.29 10.70
CA HIS A 252 -10.28 13.33 11.28
C HIS A 252 -9.96 14.67 11.91
N TYR A 253 -9.21 14.66 13.00
CA TYR A 253 -8.56 15.86 13.49
C TYR A 253 -7.25 16.10 12.73
N GLY A 254 -6.95 17.34 12.42
CA GLY A 254 -5.69 17.73 11.76
C GLY A 254 -4.43 17.37 12.57
N THR A 255 -4.58 17.13 13.88
CA THR A 255 -3.53 16.65 14.80
C THR A 255 -3.19 15.17 14.63
N ALA A 256 -4.05 14.35 14.01
CA ALA A 256 -3.78 12.93 13.81
C ALA A 256 -2.66 12.74 12.75
N PRO A 257 -1.61 11.98 13.06
CA PRO A 257 -0.53 11.75 12.10
C PRO A 257 -0.94 10.79 10.98
N ASN A 258 -0.41 11.05 9.77
CA ASN A 258 -0.40 10.08 8.69
C ASN A 258 0.82 9.15 8.86
N HIS A 259 0.64 7.88 8.64
CA HIS A 259 1.69 6.87 8.84
C HIS A 259 2.15 6.28 7.51
N HIS A 260 1.48 5.26 6.99
CA HIS A 260 1.84 4.62 5.73
C HIS A 260 1.18 5.37 4.56
N ILE A 261 1.82 6.44 4.10
CA ILE A 261 1.27 7.34 3.06
C ILE A 261 1.36 6.75 1.67
N ASP A 262 2.28 5.81 1.45
CA ASP A 262 2.40 5.00 0.25
C ASP A 262 2.95 3.62 0.57
N ALA A 263 2.73 2.64 -0.32
CA ALA A 263 3.29 1.31 -0.24
C ALA A 263 3.50 0.72 -1.63
N CYS A 264 4.53 -0.08 -1.79
CA CYS A 264 4.76 -0.91 -2.96
C CYS A 264 5.43 -2.23 -2.55
N VAL A 265 5.40 -3.23 -3.42
CA VAL A 265 5.83 -4.58 -3.08
C VAL A 265 6.64 -5.23 -4.20
N THR A 266 7.50 -6.17 -3.80
CA THR A 266 8.16 -7.15 -4.67
C THR A 266 7.77 -8.56 -4.23
N GLU A 267 8.35 -9.59 -4.86
CA GLU A 267 8.14 -10.98 -4.38
C GLU A 267 8.74 -11.19 -2.98
N ASP A 268 9.77 -10.42 -2.61
CA ASP A 268 10.53 -10.63 -1.39
C ASP A 268 10.08 -9.70 -0.26
N TYR A 269 9.68 -8.45 -0.58
CA TYR A 269 9.52 -7.39 0.41
C TYR A 269 8.30 -6.50 0.20
N VAL A 270 7.87 -5.90 1.31
CA VAL A 270 6.89 -4.81 1.38
C VAL A 270 7.62 -3.54 1.80
N TYR A 271 7.49 -2.49 1.00
CA TYR A 271 8.06 -1.17 1.25
C TYR A 271 6.93 -0.21 1.59
N THR A 272 7.03 0.50 2.71
CA THR A 272 6.05 1.52 3.10
C THR A 272 6.73 2.86 3.30
N LEU A 273 6.19 3.91 2.67
CA LEU A 273 6.63 5.28 2.89
C LEU A 273 5.97 5.80 4.16
N TYR A 274 6.77 6.09 5.18
CA TYR A 274 6.28 6.41 6.52
C TYR A 274 6.48 7.88 6.87
N SER A 275 5.39 8.60 7.09
CA SER A 275 5.42 10.04 7.39
C SER A 275 5.52 10.31 8.90
N GLY A 276 4.56 9.90 9.71
CA GLY A 276 4.44 10.26 11.11
C GLY A 276 4.08 11.73 11.35
N ARG A 277 3.71 12.48 10.32
CA ARG A 277 3.40 13.92 10.35
C ARG A 277 1.89 14.17 10.33
N ASN A 278 1.42 15.20 11.01
CA ASN A 278 0.02 15.63 11.01
C ASN A 278 -0.20 16.87 10.13
N LEU A 279 -1.46 17.09 9.73
CA LEU A 279 -1.84 18.18 8.85
C LEU A 279 -1.73 19.56 9.51
N GLU A 280 -2.04 19.66 10.82
CA GLU A 280 -2.04 20.94 11.54
C GLU A 280 -0.65 21.55 11.63
N GLU A 281 0.36 20.75 11.93
CA GLU A 281 1.75 21.22 12.09
C GLU A 281 2.52 21.30 10.78
N HIS A 282 2.22 20.39 9.83
CA HIS A 282 3.04 20.21 8.62
C HIS A 282 2.32 20.58 7.32
N GLY A 283 1.02 20.92 7.37
CA GLY A 283 0.23 21.16 6.17
C GLY A 283 0.26 19.96 5.22
N MET A 284 0.29 20.20 3.93
CA MET A 284 0.31 19.12 2.91
C MET A 284 1.59 18.25 2.95
N LYS A 285 2.64 18.69 3.65
CA LYS A 285 3.84 17.87 3.85
C LYS A 285 3.61 16.63 4.73
N CYS A 286 2.45 16.49 5.36
CA CYS A 286 2.06 15.25 6.02
C CYS A 286 1.87 14.08 5.04
N PHE A 287 1.73 14.36 3.73
CA PHE A 287 1.68 13.37 2.64
C PHE A 287 3.02 13.22 1.92
N GLU A 288 4.11 13.64 2.55
CA GLU A 288 5.48 13.47 2.08
C GLU A 288 6.31 12.82 3.19
N ALA A 289 7.33 12.07 2.82
CA ALA A 289 8.24 11.46 3.78
C ALA A 289 9.58 11.10 3.15
N ASN A 290 10.60 10.96 3.99
CA ASN A 290 11.92 10.49 3.61
C ASN A 290 12.36 9.22 4.37
N LEU A 291 11.41 8.54 5.01
CA LEU A 291 11.65 7.27 5.69
C LEU A 291 10.84 6.16 5.00
N ILE A 292 11.53 5.14 4.51
CA ILE A 292 10.91 3.91 4.03
C ILE A 292 11.19 2.80 5.03
N ARG A 293 10.13 2.10 5.44
CA ARG A 293 10.22 0.88 6.25
C ARG A 293 10.05 -0.33 5.32
N VAL A 294 10.96 -1.28 5.41
CA VAL A 294 10.97 -2.50 4.58
C VAL A 294 10.68 -3.70 5.46
N TYR A 295 9.66 -4.46 5.09
CA TYR A 295 9.21 -5.65 5.79
C TYR A 295 9.34 -6.89 4.91
N ASP A 296 9.56 -8.06 5.53
CA ASP A 296 9.29 -9.33 4.86
C ASP A 296 7.77 -9.61 4.84
N TRP A 297 7.36 -10.67 4.14
CA TRP A 297 5.95 -11.03 4.04
C TRP A 297 5.37 -11.68 5.32
N GLU A 298 6.20 -12.00 6.30
CA GLU A 298 5.82 -12.38 7.65
C GLU A 298 5.54 -11.16 8.54
N GLY A 299 5.79 -9.94 8.03
CA GLY A 299 5.58 -8.67 8.73
C GLY A 299 6.75 -8.26 9.63
N ASN A 300 7.90 -8.89 9.52
CA ASN A 300 9.08 -8.45 10.27
C ASN A 300 9.73 -7.24 9.60
N LEU A 301 10.01 -6.19 10.36
CA LEU A 301 10.78 -5.04 9.88
C LEU A 301 12.24 -5.45 9.68
N VAL A 302 12.69 -5.50 8.41
CA VAL A 302 14.04 -5.99 8.04
C VAL A 302 15.06 -4.87 7.90
N LYS A 303 14.64 -3.69 7.40
CA LYS A 303 15.50 -2.50 7.29
C LYS A 303 14.70 -1.21 7.23
N LYS A 304 15.36 -0.08 7.44
CA LYS A 304 14.86 1.27 7.21
C LYS A 304 15.75 1.96 6.19
N LEU A 305 15.15 2.65 5.25
CA LEU A 305 15.86 3.44 4.25
C LEU A 305 15.58 4.91 4.54
N GLN A 306 16.65 5.66 4.78
CA GLN A 306 16.59 7.09 5.01
C GLN A 306 16.98 7.80 3.70
N LEU A 307 16.02 8.46 3.08
CA LEU A 307 16.23 9.23 1.86
C LEU A 307 16.79 10.62 2.21
N ASP A 308 17.49 11.23 1.28
CA ASP A 308 18.08 12.56 1.45
C ASP A 308 17.08 13.73 1.31
N PHE A 309 15.84 13.44 0.86
CA PHE A 309 14.71 14.37 0.89
C PHE A 309 13.36 13.64 0.90
N ASP A 310 12.27 14.41 1.08
CA ASP A 310 10.91 13.87 1.11
C ASP A 310 10.41 13.51 -0.30
N ILE A 311 9.72 12.37 -0.42
CA ILE A 311 9.03 11.91 -1.63
C ILE A 311 7.53 11.73 -1.37
N LYS A 312 6.72 11.63 -2.42
CA LYS A 312 5.26 11.48 -2.34
C LYS A 312 4.78 10.08 -2.72
N GLN A 313 5.36 9.52 -3.77
CA GLN A 313 5.00 8.22 -4.31
C GLN A 313 6.27 7.47 -4.67
N MET A 314 6.21 6.14 -4.59
CA MET A 314 7.36 5.29 -4.91
C MET A 314 6.95 3.99 -5.57
N ALA A 315 7.86 3.42 -6.36
CA ALA A 315 7.77 2.06 -6.86
C ALA A 315 9.16 1.43 -6.89
N VAL A 316 9.25 0.14 -6.59
CA VAL A 316 10.52 -0.59 -6.47
C VAL A 316 10.67 -1.57 -7.62
N SER A 317 11.88 -1.66 -8.21
CA SER A 317 12.22 -2.66 -9.22
C SER A 317 12.11 -4.08 -8.66
N LYS A 318 11.74 -5.06 -9.50
CA LYS A 318 11.50 -6.45 -9.08
C LYS A 318 12.73 -7.11 -8.43
N ASP A 319 13.93 -6.68 -8.83
CA ASP A 319 15.19 -7.16 -8.30
C ASP A 319 15.61 -6.50 -6.98
N ASN A 320 14.78 -5.61 -6.42
CA ASN A 320 15.01 -4.86 -5.18
C ASN A 320 16.27 -3.97 -5.23
N ARG A 321 16.65 -3.45 -6.41
CA ARG A 321 17.85 -2.62 -6.55
C ARG A 321 17.57 -1.13 -6.70
N LYS A 322 16.37 -0.75 -7.15
CA LYS A 322 16.03 0.65 -7.43
C LYS A 322 14.68 1.02 -6.86
N ILE A 323 14.62 2.22 -6.26
CA ILE A 323 13.38 2.88 -5.92
C ILE A 323 13.22 4.06 -6.86
N TYR A 324 12.18 4.05 -7.67
CA TYR A 324 11.73 5.21 -8.44
C TYR A 324 10.76 5.99 -7.59
N ALA A 325 10.86 7.32 -7.57
CA ALA A 325 10.01 8.14 -6.72
C ALA A 325 9.65 9.48 -7.37
N ILE A 326 8.49 10.01 -6.96
CA ILE A 326 8.08 11.38 -7.28
C ILE A 326 8.34 12.26 -6.07
N ALA A 327 9.06 13.36 -6.30
CA ALA A 327 9.37 14.40 -5.33
C ALA A 327 9.08 15.79 -5.88
N ASP A 328 8.89 16.77 -4.99
CA ASP A 328 8.77 18.18 -5.38
C ASP A 328 10.12 18.90 -5.18
N LEU A 329 10.78 19.33 -6.30
CA LEU A 329 12.10 19.99 -6.30
C LEU A 329 12.19 21.21 -7.27
N PRO A 330 11.50 22.34 -7.12
CA PRO A 330 10.28 22.58 -6.32
C PRO A 330 9.01 22.00 -6.94
N ASP A 331 9.02 21.72 -8.26
CA ASP A 331 7.95 21.09 -9.01
C ASP A 331 8.13 19.56 -9.02
N PRO A 332 7.09 18.78 -9.37
CA PRO A 332 7.20 17.33 -9.40
C PRO A 332 8.25 16.83 -10.38
N VAL A 333 9.16 16.00 -9.90
CA VAL A 333 10.24 15.37 -10.67
C VAL A 333 10.28 13.87 -10.42
N LEU A 334 10.84 13.13 -11.38
CA LEU A 334 11.15 11.72 -11.22
C LEU A 334 12.61 11.54 -10.79
N VAL A 335 12.80 10.86 -9.69
CA VAL A 335 14.12 10.50 -9.14
C VAL A 335 14.26 8.99 -8.96
N VAL A 336 15.49 8.52 -8.83
CA VAL A 336 15.81 7.13 -8.49
C VAL A 336 16.80 7.07 -7.34
N PHE A 337 16.65 6.06 -6.49
CA PHE A 337 17.61 5.69 -5.44
C PHE A 337 18.11 4.27 -5.71
N GLU A 338 19.42 4.06 -5.61
CA GLU A 338 20.03 2.73 -5.67
C GLU A 338 20.02 2.09 -4.27
N LEU A 339 19.56 0.80 -4.16
CA LEU A 339 19.41 0.04 -2.90
C LEU A 339 20.65 -0.84 -2.59
#